data_cb271702c55450ec9449af310496bbcd
#
_entry.id   cb271702c55450ec9449af310496bbcd
#
_cell.length_a   1.000
_cell.length_b   1.000
_cell.length_c   1.000
_cell.angle_alpha   90.00
_cell.angle_beta   90.00
_cell.angle_gamma   90.00
#
_symmetry.space_group_name_H-M   'P 1'
#
loop_
_entity.id
_entity.type
_entity.pdbx_description
1 polymer ?
#
loop_
_entity_poly.entity_id
_entity_poly.type
_entity_poly.pdbx_seq_one_letter_code
_entity_poly.pdbx_strand_id
1 'polypeptide(L)'
;MPAQAPRQPRRPWRRPVRGVLMGLFLWLAGSIGQGHAQTVGHTPLQATVLEAHFYGPTTEYRHAVLGDAVEWSGLALAGRFSDGTPMMIKIDLPSNHVFEDLFPRRVDLDLDGLTDAVMVVETDVTLGAALALYGAGGKIAQTPHIGRPNRWLAPVGAADLDGDGHVEVAYIDRPHLAKTLRVWRYRAGELREIVTLQALTNHRIGEDFISGGLRDCADGPELVLADAQFDKIVVVRLSRGNLVRTDTGVDATPAGFSAVLECA
;
A
#
# COMPACT_ATOMS: atom_id res chain seq x y z
N MET A 1 5.52 55.28 24.79
CA MET A 1 4.08 55.57 24.54
C MET A 1 3.92 55.90 23.06
N PRO A 2 3.31 55.03 22.26
CA PRO A 2 2.90 55.41 20.92
C PRO A 2 1.37 55.61 20.89
N ALA A 3 0.95 56.62 20.17
CA ALA A 3 -0.38 57.18 20.07
C ALA A 3 -1.34 56.26 19.29
N GLN A 4 -2.59 56.17 19.80
CA GLN A 4 -3.72 55.49 19.15
C GLN A 4 -4.33 56.35 18.03
N ALA A 5 -4.58 55.72 16.86
CA ALA A 5 -5.30 56.32 15.74
C ALA A 5 -6.83 56.19 15.94
N PRO A 6 -7.65 57.17 15.47
CA PRO A 6 -9.06 57.25 15.75
C PRO A 6 -9.91 56.29 14.86
N ARG A 7 -11.00 55.74 15.47
CA ARG A 7 -12.00 54.88 14.83
C ARG A 7 -12.98 55.69 13.98
N GLN A 8 -13.22 55.28 12.72
CA GLN A 8 -14.27 55.83 11.86
C GLN A 8 -15.63 55.19 12.12
N PRO A 9 -16.74 55.93 11.99
CA PRO A 9 -18.11 55.44 12.27
C PRO A 9 -18.71 54.68 11.09
N ARG A 10 -19.45 53.61 11.41
CA ARG A 10 -20.20 52.75 10.47
C ARG A 10 -21.45 53.49 9.94
N ARG A 11 -21.66 53.51 8.61
CA ARG A 11 -22.89 53.97 7.95
C ARG A 11 -23.94 52.86 7.94
N PRO A 12 -25.25 53.18 8.12
CA PRO A 12 -26.34 52.23 8.08
C PRO A 12 -26.79 51.94 6.65
N TRP A 13 -27.04 50.67 6.36
CA TRP A 13 -27.63 50.20 5.09
C TRP A 13 -29.11 50.54 5.00
N ARG A 14 -29.50 51.24 3.94
CA ARG A 14 -30.89 51.47 3.58
C ARG A 14 -31.39 50.32 2.69
N ARG A 15 -32.55 49.77 3.04
CA ARG A 15 -33.32 48.82 2.22
C ARG A 15 -34.14 49.57 1.17
N PRO A 16 -34.25 49.11 -0.10
CA PRO A 16 -35.29 49.57 -1.01
C PRO A 16 -36.53 48.68 -0.92
N VAL A 17 -37.66 49.33 -1.08
CA VAL A 17 -39.02 48.85 -0.96
C VAL A 17 -39.50 48.26 -2.29
N ARG A 18 -40.38 47.30 -2.18
CA ARG A 18 -41.10 46.47 -3.14
C ARG A 18 -41.69 47.20 -4.36
N GLY A 19 -41.56 46.55 -5.53
CA GLY A 19 -42.45 46.66 -6.66
C GLY A 19 -42.93 45.26 -7.06
N VAL A 20 -44.22 45.01 -6.91
CA VAL A 20 -44.93 43.82 -7.38
C VAL A 20 -45.34 44.06 -8.82
N LEU A 21 -44.89 43.24 -9.75
CA LEU A 21 -45.46 43.11 -11.10
C LEU A 21 -45.75 41.62 -11.34
N MET A 22 -47.07 41.36 -11.39
CA MET A 22 -47.69 40.09 -11.67
C MET A 22 -47.65 39.86 -13.20
N GLY A 23 -46.74 39.00 -13.65
CA GLY A 23 -46.67 38.51 -15.03
C GLY A 23 -47.02 37.03 -15.07
N LEU A 24 -48.19 36.70 -15.60
CA LEU A 24 -48.66 35.35 -15.85
C LEU A 24 -47.85 34.77 -17.02
N PHE A 25 -46.90 33.84 -16.74
CA PHE A 25 -46.28 32.99 -17.77
C PHE A 25 -46.78 31.56 -17.60
N LEU A 26 -47.61 31.13 -18.59
CA LEU A 26 -47.90 29.69 -18.76
C LEU A 26 -46.62 28.96 -19.15
N TRP A 27 -46.13 28.13 -18.25
CA TRP A 27 -45.08 27.14 -18.57
C TRP A 27 -45.73 25.83 -19.01
N LEU A 28 -45.58 25.51 -20.30
CA LEU A 28 -45.74 24.16 -20.82
C LEU A 28 -44.65 23.28 -20.19
N ALA A 29 -45.07 22.39 -19.32
CA ALA A 29 -44.16 21.36 -18.72
C ALA A 29 -43.83 20.34 -19.80
N GLY A 30 -42.71 20.54 -20.49
CA GLY A 30 -42.06 19.51 -21.26
C GLY A 30 -41.34 18.55 -20.28
N SER A 31 -41.85 17.32 -20.15
CA SER A 31 -41.19 16.23 -19.40
C SER A 31 -39.88 15.88 -20.07
N ILE A 32 -38.79 16.48 -19.63
CA ILE A 32 -37.45 15.99 -19.96
C ILE A 32 -37.25 14.74 -19.11
N GLY A 33 -37.38 13.57 -19.75
CA GLY A 33 -37.02 12.32 -19.16
C GLY A 33 -35.54 12.38 -18.71
N GLN A 34 -35.28 12.45 -17.40
CA GLN A 34 -33.96 12.23 -16.83
C GLN A 34 -33.61 10.78 -17.09
N GLY A 35 -32.84 10.54 -18.15
CA GLY A 35 -32.15 9.30 -18.36
C GLY A 35 -31.18 9.14 -17.19
N HIS A 36 -31.56 8.33 -16.20
CA HIS A 36 -30.61 7.81 -15.22
C HIS A 36 -29.64 6.96 -16.01
N ALA A 37 -28.43 7.46 -16.22
CA ALA A 37 -27.30 6.62 -16.56
C ALA A 37 -27.15 5.65 -15.40
N GLN A 38 -27.65 4.42 -15.58
CA GLN A 38 -27.29 3.32 -14.72
C GLN A 38 -25.78 3.12 -14.92
N THR A 39 -24.96 3.63 -14.00
CA THR A 39 -23.63 3.11 -13.77
C THR A 39 -23.84 1.64 -13.41
N VAL A 40 -23.64 0.76 -14.39
CA VAL A 40 -23.48 -0.65 -14.14
C VAL A 40 -22.23 -0.73 -13.26
N GLY A 41 -22.46 -0.80 -11.96
CA GLY A 41 -21.40 -1.10 -11.01
C GLY A 41 -20.89 -2.48 -11.38
N HIS A 42 -19.75 -2.53 -12.07
CA HIS A 42 -19.01 -3.76 -12.19
C HIS A 42 -18.49 -4.03 -10.79
N THR A 43 -19.18 -4.91 -10.06
CA THR A 43 -18.54 -5.62 -8.94
C THR A 43 -17.30 -6.26 -9.55
N PRO A 44 -16.08 -5.93 -9.09
CA PRO A 44 -14.91 -6.63 -9.60
C PRO A 44 -15.19 -8.12 -9.46
N LEU A 45 -15.01 -8.88 -10.54
CA LEU A 45 -15.12 -10.32 -10.47
C LEU A 45 -14.15 -10.77 -9.39
N GLN A 46 -14.66 -11.30 -8.29
CA GLN A 46 -13.82 -11.91 -7.28
C GLN A 46 -13.05 -13.04 -7.96
N ALA A 47 -11.77 -13.10 -7.72
CA ALA A 47 -10.89 -14.06 -8.33
C ALA A 47 -9.84 -14.51 -7.33
N THR A 48 -9.53 -15.80 -7.34
CA THR A 48 -8.43 -16.36 -6.56
C THR A 48 -7.16 -16.39 -7.41
N VAL A 49 -6.09 -15.77 -6.92
CA VAL A 49 -4.76 -15.79 -7.51
C VAL A 49 -4.02 -17.04 -7.02
N LEU A 50 -3.73 -17.96 -7.91
CA LEU A 50 -3.00 -19.21 -7.61
C LEU A 50 -1.50 -19.05 -7.87
N GLU A 51 -1.14 -18.32 -8.92
CA GLU A 51 0.24 -18.09 -9.35
C GLU A 51 0.44 -16.63 -9.70
N ALA A 52 1.63 -16.11 -9.41
CA ALA A 52 2.05 -14.79 -9.80
C ALA A 52 3.55 -14.77 -10.07
N HIS A 53 3.98 -14.10 -11.15
CA HIS A 53 5.39 -13.94 -11.48
C HIS A 53 5.62 -12.65 -12.28
N PHE A 54 6.82 -12.12 -12.16
CA PHE A 54 7.26 -11.00 -12.99
C PHE A 54 7.69 -11.49 -14.38
N TYR A 55 7.58 -10.62 -15.39
CA TYR A 55 8.06 -10.84 -16.74
C TYR A 55 8.56 -9.54 -17.37
N GLY A 56 9.17 -9.64 -18.57
CA GLY A 56 9.71 -8.49 -19.27
C GLY A 56 10.91 -7.88 -18.54
N PRO A 57 12.05 -8.62 -18.45
CA PRO A 57 13.24 -8.08 -17.78
C PRO A 57 13.74 -6.82 -18.49
N THR A 58 14.14 -5.82 -17.71
CA THR A 58 14.64 -4.53 -18.18
C THR A 58 15.86 -4.08 -17.40
N THR A 59 16.74 -3.32 -18.04
CA THR A 59 17.92 -2.70 -17.42
C THR A 59 17.87 -1.17 -17.47
N GLU A 60 16.70 -0.60 -17.75
CA GLU A 60 16.55 0.85 -17.86
C GLU A 60 16.62 1.55 -16.49
N TYR A 61 16.23 0.87 -15.42
CA TYR A 61 16.38 1.35 -14.05
C TYR A 61 17.52 0.59 -13.35
N ARG A 62 18.65 1.25 -13.14
CA ARG A 62 19.88 0.63 -12.64
C ARG A 62 20.11 0.94 -11.16
N HIS A 63 19.19 0.54 -10.30
CA HIS A 63 19.40 0.72 -8.86
C HIS A 63 20.19 -0.43 -8.24
N ALA A 64 19.98 -1.66 -8.72
CA ALA A 64 20.71 -2.87 -8.31
C ALA A 64 20.68 -3.11 -6.78
N VAL A 65 19.62 -2.75 -6.10
CA VAL A 65 19.51 -2.88 -4.64
C VAL A 65 19.45 -4.34 -4.20
N LEU A 66 18.96 -5.23 -5.08
CA LEU A 66 18.82 -6.67 -4.85
C LEU A 66 19.95 -7.50 -5.49
N GLY A 67 21.11 -6.88 -5.72
CA GLY A 67 22.33 -7.57 -6.15
C GLY A 67 22.53 -7.66 -7.66
N ASP A 68 21.51 -7.48 -8.48
CA ASP A 68 21.59 -7.38 -9.92
C ASP A 68 21.02 -6.05 -10.45
N ALA A 69 21.14 -5.79 -11.75
CA ALA A 69 20.64 -4.57 -12.38
C ALA A 69 19.46 -4.86 -13.32
N VAL A 70 18.75 -5.96 -13.10
CA VAL A 70 17.60 -6.39 -13.89
C VAL A 70 16.35 -6.21 -13.05
N GLU A 71 15.45 -5.36 -13.52
CA GLU A 71 14.13 -5.16 -12.99
C GLU A 71 13.08 -5.70 -13.96
N TRP A 72 11.79 -5.62 -13.61
CA TRP A 72 10.73 -6.22 -14.39
C TRP A 72 9.71 -5.16 -14.84
N SER A 73 9.29 -5.26 -16.10
CA SER A 73 8.30 -4.35 -16.68
C SER A 73 6.85 -4.87 -16.61
N GLY A 74 6.66 -6.12 -16.22
CA GLY A 74 5.34 -6.74 -16.19
C GLY A 74 5.12 -7.73 -15.06
N LEU A 75 3.84 -7.92 -14.73
CA LEU A 75 3.35 -8.86 -13.72
C LEU A 75 2.27 -9.75 -14.37
N ALA A 76 2.44 -11.07 -14.27
CA ALA A 76 1.44 -12.04 -14.70
C ALA A 76 0.78 -12.70 -13.48
N LEU A 77 -0.54 -12.78 -13.52
CA LEU A 77 -1.37 -13.45 -12.54
C LEU A 77 -2.14 -14.58 -13.21
N ALA A 78 -2.16 -15.76 -12.60
CA ALA A 78 -3.00 -16.87 -13.02
C ALA A 78 -3.82 -17.41 -11.85
N GLY A 79 -5.03 -17.88 -12.13
CA GLY A 79 -5.94 -18.34 -11.10
C GLY A 79 -7.32 -18.69 -11.64
N ARG A 80 -8.35 -18.37 -10.86
CA ARG A 80 -9.76 -18.61 -11.24
C ARG A 80 -10.64 -17.45 -10.80
N PHE A 81 -11.62 -17.13 -11.62
CA PHE A 81 -12.74 -16.28 -11.21
C PHE A 81 -13.70 -17.05 -10.31
N SER A 82 -14.56 -16.34 -9.59
CA SER A 82 -15.55 -16.91 -8.67
C SER A 82 -16.55 -17.88 -9.34
N ASP A 83 -16.77 -17.74 -10.66
CA ASP A 83 -17.58 -18.65 -11.46
C ASP A 83 -16.82 -19.94 -11.88
N GLY A 84 -15.56 -20.09 -11.45
CA GLY A 84 -14.68 -21.22 -11.77
C GLY A 84 -13.93 -21.09 -13.09
N THR A 85 -14.17 -20.05 -13.89
CA THR A 85 -13.43 -19.89 -15.17
C THR A 85 -11.94 -19.58 -14.91
N PRO A 86 -11.03 -20.10 -15.76
CA PRO A 86 -9.61 -19.80 -15.65
C PRO A 86 -9.34 -18.30 -15.81
N MET A 87 -8.45 -17.76 -14.97
CA MET A 87 -7.96 -16.39 -15.03
C MET A 87 -6.51 -16.38 -15.50
N MET A 88 -6.20 -15.56 -16.50
CA MET A 88 -4.84 -15.19 -16.88
C MET A 88 -4.80 -13.69 -17.16
N ILE A 89 -4.09 -12.95 -16.34
CA ILE A 89 -3.98 -11.48 -16.42
C ILE A 89 -2.51 -11.13 -16.62
N LYS A 90 -2.24 -10.25 -17.56
CA LYS A 90 -0.93 -9.60 -17.75
C LYS A 90 -1.09 -8.11 -17.49
N ILE A 91 -0.19 -7.57 -16.71
CA ILE A 91 -0.12 -6.17 -16.33
C ILE A 91 1.23 -5.65 -16.79
N ASP A 92 1.23 -4.78 -17.77
CA ASP A 92 2.43 -4.07 -18.25
C ASP A 92 2.48 -2.70 -17.56
N LEU A 93 3.63 -2.36 -17.00
CA LEU A 93 3.85 -1.06 -16.39
C LEU A 93 4.12 0.03 -17.45
N PRO A 94 3.83 1.31 -17.16
CA PRO A 94 4.33 2.43 -17.95
C PRO A 94 5.85 2.41 -18.05
N SER A 95 6.42 2.98 -19.11
CA SER A 95 7.85 2.95 -19.39
C SER A 95 8.73 3.63 -18.30
N ASN A 96 8.14 4.46 -17.44
CA ASN A 96 8.82 5.09 -16.30
C ASN A 96 8.63 4.31 -15.00
N HIS A 97 8.11 3.09 -15.03
CA HIS A 97 7.90 2.24 -13.86
C HIS A 97 8.55 0.87 -14.06
N VAL A 98 8.99 0.27 -12.98
CA VAL A 98 9.47 -1.11 -12.90
C VAL A 98 8.97 -1.78 -11.63
N PHE A 99 8.88 -3.11 -11.63
CA PHE A 99 8.81 -3.89 -10.40
C PHE A 99 10.23 -4.17 -9.92
N GLU A 100 10.58 -3.57 -8.78
CA GLU A 100 11.89 -3.66 -8.11
C GLU A 100 11.75 -4.58 -6.89
N ASP A 101 11.48 -5.87 -7.17
CA ASP A 101 11.16 -6.86 -6.15
C ASP A 101 11.60 -8.26 -6.59
N LEU A 102 11.79 -9.16 -5.61
CA LEU A 102 12.22 -10.54 -5.86
C LEU A 102 11.09 -11.40 -6.44
N PHE A 103 9.90 -11.26 -5.90
CA PHE A 103 8.70 -12.02 -6.30
C PHE A 103 7.42 -11.35 -5.79
N PRO A 104 6.27 -11.55 -6.47
CA PRO A 104 4.98 -11.12 -5.98
C PRO A 104 4.57 -11.93 -4.74
N ARG A 105 4.13 -11.27 -3.66
CA ARG A 105 3.66 -11.92 -2.43
C ARG A 105 2.15 -11.99 -2.43
N ARG A 106 1.59 -13.18 -2.29
CA ARG A 106 0.14 -13.41 -2.27
C ARG A 106 -0.48 -12.83 -1.00
N VAL A 107 -1.65 -12.21 -1.14
CA VAL A 107 -2.41 -11.57 -0.05
C VAL A 107 -3.88 -11.96 -0.16
N ASP A 108 -4.46 -12.34 0.97
CA ASP A 108 -5.89 -12.52 1.18
C ASP A 108 -6.41 -11.19 1.78
N LEU A 109 -7.11 -10.38 0.99
CA LEU A 109 -7.52 -9.02 1.38
C LEU A 109 -8.87 -8.98 2.08
N ASP A 110 -9.74 -9.99 1.88
CA ASP A 110 -11.06 -10.08 2.47
C ASP A 110 -11.16 -11.15 3.57
N LEU A 111 -10.04 -11.83 3.85
CA LEU A 111 -9.87 -12.82 4.92
C LEU A 111 -10.78 -14.04 4.78
N ASP A 112 -11.09 -14.42 3.54
CA ASP A 112 -11.88 -15.62 3.23
C ASP A 112 -11.04 -16.91 3.13
N GLY A 113 -9.74 -16.82 3.27
CA GLY A 113 -8.77 -17.89 3.17
C GLY A 113 -8.24 -18.11 1.76
N LEU A 114 -8.66 -17.33 0.78
CA LEU A 114 -8.20 -17.37 -0.59
C LEU A 114 -7.36 -16.13 -0.91
N THR A 115 -6.45 -16.25 -1.86
CA THR A 115 -5.62 -15.11 -2.29
C THR A 115 -6.38 -14.28 -3.32
N ASP A 116 -6.64 -12.99 -3.04
CA ASP A 116 -7.29 -12.06 -3.97
C ASP A 116 -6.32 -11.20 -4.73
N ALA A 117 -5.16 -10.97 -4.14
CA ALA A 117 -4.19 -10.00 -4.60
C ALA A 117 -2.76 -10.48 -4.43
N VAL A 118 -1.85 -9.73 -5.02
CA VAL A 118 -0.42 -9.81 -4.74
C VAL A 118 0.11 -8.44 -4.31
N MET A 119 1.05 -8.46 -3.39
CA MET A 119 1.81 -7.32 -2.91
C MET A 119 3.18 -7.31 -3.59
N VAL A 120 3.56 -6.17 -4.16
CA VAL A 120 4.80 -5.97 -4.93
C VAL A 120 5.42 -4.61 -4.64
N VAL A 121 6.71 -4.45 -4.91
CA VAL A 121 7.37 -3.15 -4.96
C VAL A 121 7.31 -2.62 -6.39
N GLU A 122 6.61 -1.51 -6.59
CA GLU A 122 6.57 -0.77 -7.84
C GLU A 122 7.35 0.53 -7.69
N THR A 123 8.31 0.75 -8.56
CA THR A 123 9.20 1.91 -8.53
C THR A 123 8.95 2.81 -9.73
N ASP A 124 8.59 4.07 -9.50
CA ASP A 124 8.71 5.14 -10.49
C ASP A 124 10.16 5.61 -10.53
N VAL A 125 10.76 5.65 -11.71
CA VAL A 125 12.19 5.95 -11.90
C VAL A 125 12.59 7.34 -11.38
N THR A 126 11.63 8.24 -11.15
CA THR A 126 11.84 9.60 -10.64
C THR A 126 11.42 9.79 -9.18
N LEU A 127 10.43 9.04 -8.71
CA LEU A 127 9.85 9.17 -7.37
C LEU A 127 10.29 8.05 -6.42
N GLY A 128 10.93 6.99 -6.92
CA GLY A 128 11.34 5.84 -6.12
C GLY A 128 10.20 4.85 -5.87
N ALA A 129 10.42 3.93 -4.96
CA ALA A 129 9.52 2.80 -4.69
C ALA A 129 8.23 3.19 -3.98
N ALA A 130 7.18 2.42 -4.24
CA ALA A 130 5.93 2.33 -3.50
C ALA A 130 5.57 0.85 -3.30
N LEU A 131 4.84 0.51 -2.25
CA LEU A 131 4.23 -0.79 -2.10
C LEU A 131 2.87 -0.77 -2.80
N ALA A 132 2.63 -1.71 -3.70
CA ALA A 132 1.40 -1.79 -4.48
C ALA A 132 0.71 -3.15 -4.33
N LEU A 133 -0.61 -3.14 -4.39
CA LEU A 133 -1.48 -4.32 -4.41
C LEU A 133 -2.10 -4.45 -5.80
N TYR A 134 -2.01 -5.63 -6.37
CA TYR A 134 -2.58 -5.97 -7.67
C TYR A 134 -3.47 -7.20 -7.59
N GLY A 135 -4.58 -7.18 -8.30
CA GLY A 135 -5.51 -8.32 -8.41
C GLY A 135 -6.01 -8.47 -9.84
N ALA A 136 -7.08 -9.24 -10.03
CA ALA A 136 -7.66 -9.53 -11.34
C ALA A 136 -8.07 -8.28 -12.13
N GLY A 137 -8.42 -7.20 -11.47
CA GLY A 137 -8.78 -5.91 -12.08
C GLY A 137 -7.60 -4.97 -12.34
N GLY A 138 -6.36 -5.39 -12.10
CA GLY A 138 -5.17 -4.53 -12.15
C GLY A 138 -4.76 -4.01 -10.76
N LYS A 139 -4.22 -2.78 -10.70
CA LYS A 139 -3.81 -2.16 -9.44
C LYS A 139 -5.02 -1.87 -8.54
N ILE A 140 -4.99 -2.39 -7.32
CA ILE A 140 -6.05 -2.21 -6.30
C ILE A 140 -5.76 -0.99 -5.44
N ALA A 141 -4.55 -0.90 -4.90
CA ALA A 141 -4.11 0.16 -4.01
C ALA A 141 -2.60 0.31 -4.06
N GLN A 142 -2.10 1.44 -3.59
CA GLN A 142 -0.66 1.71 -3.54
C GLN A 142 -0.39 2.71 -2.42
N THR A 143 0.77 2.56 -1.74
CA THR A 143 1.30 3.60 -0.85
C THR A 143 1.85 4.78 -1.67
N PRO A 144 2.04 5.96 -1.09
CA PRO A 144 2.81 7.02 -1.75
C PRO A 144 4.21 6.54 -2.10
N HIS A 145 4.74 6.98 -3.25
CA HIS A 145 6.17 6.81 -3.56
C HIS A 145 7.05 7.53 -2.53
N ILE A 146 8.26 7.04 -2.31
CA ILE A 146 9.22 7.63 -1.35
C ILE A 146 9.56 9.09 -1.69
N GLY A 147 9.38 9.50 -2.97
CA GLY A 147 9.55 10.87 -3.44
C GLY A 147 10.94 11.21 -3.96
N ARG A 148 11.81 10.21 -4.17
CA ARG A 148 13.16 10.38 -4.74
C ARG A 148 13.60 9.15 -5.51
N PRO A 149 14.32 9.30 -6.65
CA PRO A 149 14.88 8.18 -7.38
C PRO A 149 15.90 7.40 -6.53
N ASN A 150 16.11 6.15 -6.87
CA ASN A 150 17.01 5.24 -6.19
C ASN A 150 16.75 5.21 -4.66
N ARG A 151 15.49 5.13 -4.31
CA ARG A 151 15.03 4.87 -2.94
C ARG A 151 14.04 3.72 -2.96
N TRP A 152 14.38 2.71 -2.21
CA TRP A 152 13.69 1.43 -2.19
C TRP A 152 13.09 1.14 -0.81
N LEU A 153 12.10 0.31 -0.79
CA LEU A 153 11.49 -0.27 0.40
C LEU A 153 11.54 -1.80 0.31
N ALA A 154 11.73 -2.45 1.45
CA ALA A 154 11.79 -3.91 1.53
C ALA A 154 10.51 -4.45 2.16
N PRO A 155 9.68 -5.20 1.43
CA PRO A 155 8.46 -5.79 1.96
C PRO A 155 8.73 -6.72 3.14
N VAL A 156 7.79 -6.78 4.10
CA VAL A 156 7.81 -7.73 5.21
C VAL A 156 6.70 -8.76 5.05
N GLY A 157 5.44 -8.31 4.93
CA GLY A 157 4.30 -9.21 4.77
C GLY A 157 2.96 -8.48 4.84
N ALA A 158 1.88 -9.25 4.74
CA ALA A 158 0.51 -8.77 4.83
C ALA A 158 -0.35 -9.79 5.58
N ALA A 159 -1.10 -9.33 6.59
CA ALA A 159 -2.06 -10.10 7.37
C ALA A 159 -2.95 -9.15 8.17
N ASP A 160 -4.02 -9.67 8.78
CA ASP A 160 -4.75 -8.98 9.85
C ASP A 160 -3.86 -9.01 11.12
N LEU A 161 -3.02 -7.96 11.30
CA LEU A 161 -1.97 -7.95 12.31
C LEU A 161 -2.48 -7.70 13.73
N ASP A 162 -3.68 -7.13 13.90
CA ASP A 162 -4.27 -6.82 15.21
C ASP A 162 -5.62 -7.48 15.47
N GLY A 163 -6.10 -8.30 14.53
CA GLY A 163 -7.32 -9.09 14.68
C GLY A 163 -8.61 -8.27 14.53
N ASP A 164 -8.56 -7.12 13.84
CA ASP A 164 -9.71 -6.23 13.69
C ASP A 164 -10.55 -6.48 12.42
N GLY A 165 -10.16 -7.49 11.62
CA GLY A 165 -10.83 -7.86 10.37
C GLY A 165 -10.41 -7.03 9.17
N HIS A 166 -9.26 -6.35 9.23
CA HIS A 166 -8.67 -5.63 8.11
C HIS A 166 -7.22 -6.07 7.92
N VAL A 167 -6.79 -6.13 6.68
CA VAL A 167 -5.40 -6.53 6.36
C VAL A 167 -4.46 -5.33 6.45
N GLU A 168 -3.36 -5.51 7.16
CA GLU A 168 -2.23 -4.61 7.11
C GLU A 168 -1.17 -5.15 6.17
N VAL A 169 -0.53 -4.23 5.43
CA VAL A 169 0.71 -4.47 4.70
C VAL A 169 1.86 -3.77 5.42
N ALA A 170 3.00 -4.45 5.52
CA ALA A 170 4.16 -3.94 6.24
C ALA A 170 5.42 -3.98 5.37
N TYR A 171 6.24 -2.93 5.48
CA TYR A 171 7.55 -2.85 4.84
C TYR A 171 8.56 -2.03 5.64
N ILE A 172 9.84 -2.23 5.38
CA ILE A 172 10.90 -1.37 5.86
C ILE A 172 11.19 -0.27 4.82
N ASP A 173 10.91 0.97 5.19
CA ASP A 173 11.25 2.14 4.39
C ASP A 173 12.76 2.36 4.42
N ARG A 174 13.40 2.30 3.24
CA ARG A 174 14.83 2.53 3.03
C ARG A 174 15.69 1.75 4.03
N PRO A 175 15.74 0.41 3.94
CA PRO A 175 16.38 -0.46 4.95
C PRO A 175 17.84 -0.12 5.23
N HIS A 176 18.53 0.54 4.32
CA HIS A 176 19.92 0.97 4.49
C HIS A 176 20.07 2.40 5.05
N LEU A 177 18.96 3.19 5.10
CA LEU A 177 18.99 4.61 5.45
C LEU A 177 18.03 4.95 6.59
N ALA A 178 16.71 4.93 6.32
CA ALA A 178 15.67 5.31 7.27
C ALA A 178 15.42 4.23 8.30
N LYS A 179 15.54 2.94 7.91
CA LYS A 179 15.39 1.78 8.79
C LYS A 179 14.10 1.87 9.62
N THR A 180 13.01 2.18 8.93
CA THR A 180 11.72 2.46 9.55
C THR A 180 10.68 1.45 9.07
N LEU A 181 10.15 0.64 9.98
CA LEU A 181 8.98 -0.19 9.72
C LEU A 181 7.77 0.74 9.53
N ARG A 182 7.04 0.56 8.44
CA ARG A 182 5.77 1.21 8.17
C ARG A 182 4.68 0.17 8.03
N VAL A 183 3.55 0.41 8.67
CA VAL A 183 2.37 -0.45 8.62
C VAL A 183 1.20 0.35 8.06
N TRP A 184 0.57 -0.21 7.03
CA TRP A 184 -0.52 0.42 6.30
C TRP A 184 -1.72 -0.52 6.32
N ARG A 185 -2.88 0.00 6.72
CA ARG A 185 -4.14 -0.74 6.70
C ARG A 185 -4.82 -0.61 5.36
N TYR A 186 -5.20 -1.74 4.78
CA TYR A 186 -6.05 -1.79 3.60
C TYR A 186 -7.52 -1.67 4.00
N ARG A 187 -8.24 -0.77 3.35
CA ARG A 187 -9.69 -0.65 3.50
C ARG A 187 -10.31 -0.03 2.27
N ALA A 188 -11.31 -0.70 1.68
CA ALA A 188 -12.12 -0.19 0.57
C ALA A 188 -11.29 0.38 -0.61
N GLY A 189 -10.23 -0.32 -1.02
CA GLY A 189 -9.38 0.09 -2.14
C GLY A 189 -8.30 1.11 -1.80
N GLU A 190 -8.11 1.45 -0.53
CA GLU A 190 -7.10 2.42 -0.08
C GLU A 190 -6.13 1.80 0.93
N LEU A 191 -4.89 2.26 0.89
CA LEU A 191 -3.88 2.00 1.93
C LEU A 191 -3.67 3.28 2.76
N ARG A 192 -3.84 3.17 4.09
CA ARG A 192 -3.61 4.27 5.04
C ARG A 192 -2.54 3.88 6.05
N GLU A 193 -1.51 4.71 6.19
CA GLU A 193 -0.50 4.49 7.23
C GLU A 193 -1.15 4.61 8.61
N ILE A 194 -0.95 3.60 9.43
CA ILE A 194 -1.52 3.55 10.78
C ILE A 194 -0.47 3.72 11.87
N VAL A 195 0.74 3.21 11.66
CA VAL A 195 1.82 3.30 12.67
C VAL A 195 3.18 3.04 12.04
N THR A 196 4.22 3.58 12.66
CA THR A 196 5.63 3.37 12.26
C THR A 196 6.50 3.06 13.46
N LEU A 197 7.60 2.31 13.23
CA LEU A 197 8.60 2.02 14.26
C LEU A 197 10.01 2.12 13.64
N GLN A 198 10.87 2.93 14.26
CA GLN A 198 12.24 3.16 13.79
C GLN A 198 13.21 2.10 14.29
N ALA A 199 14.44 2.15 13.76
CA ALA A 199 15.56 1.30 14.14
C ALA A 199 15.34 -0.21 13.85
N LEU A 200 14.69 -0.51 12.72
CA LEU A 200 14.46 -1.85 12.21
C LEU A 200 14.87 -1.97 10.74
N THR A 201 15.39 -3.13 10.35
CA THR A 201 15.73 -3.42 8.97
C THR A 201 15.47 -4.88 8.63
N ASN A 202 15.52 -5.24 7.35
CA ASN A 202 15.36 -6.61 6.86
C ASN A 202 16.22 -6.88 5.62
N HIS A 203 17.14 -5.96 5.28
CA HIS A 203 18.02 -6.12 4.12
C HIS A 203 19.37 -5.46 4.34
N ARG A 204 20.46 -6.13 3.94
CA ARG A 204 21.82 -5.59 3.88
C ARG A 204 22.20 -5.25 2.45
N ILE A 205 23.02 -4.23 2.29
CA ILE A 205 23.55 -3.85 0.96
C ILE A 205 24.35 -5.05 0.39
N GLY A 206 24.01 -5.42 -0.85
CA GLY A 206 24.66 -6.49 -1.59
C GLY A 206 24.07 -7.89 -1.40
N GLU A 207 23.03 -8.03 -0.58
CA GLU A 207 22.24 -9.27 -0.51
C GLU A 207 21.22 -9.31 -1.64
N ASP A 208 21.01 -10.49 -2.22
CA ASP A 208 20.01 -10.79 -3.25
C ASP A 208 18.71 -11.37 -2.66
N PHE A 209 18.51 -11.21 -1.35
CA PHE A 209 17.34 -11.68 -0.62
C PHE A 209 16.92 -10.68 0.46
N ILE A 210 15.67 -10.77 0.90
CA ILE A 210 15.10 -10.01 2.00
C ILE A 210 14.96 -10.96 3.19
N SER A 211 15.51 -10.58 4.35
CA SER A 211 15.47 -11.37 5.57
C SER A 211 14.19 -11.15 6.36
N GLY A 212 13.80 -12.14 7.17
CA GLY A 212 12.62 -12.06 8.01
C GLY A 212 11.31 -12.25 7.23
N GLY A 213 10.24 -11.68 7.73
CA GLY A 213 8.91 -11.84 7.14
C GLY A 213 7.80 -11.84 8.19
N LEU A 214 6.70 -12.50 7.84
CA LEU A 214 5.56 -12.72 8.73
C LEU A 214 5.62 -14.14 9.30
N ARG A 215 5.33 -14.28 10.58
CA ARG A 215 5.04 -15.55 11.22
C ARG A 215 3.69 -15.49 11.94
N ASP A 216 3.06 -16.64 12.12
CA ASP A 216 1.88 -16.78 12.96
C ASP A 216 2.13 -17.90 13.98
N CYS A 217 2.50 -17.50 15.20
CA CYS A 217 2.65 -18.38 16.34
C CYS A 217 1.37 -18.33 17.19
N ALA A 218 1.36 -18.97 18.35
CA ALA A 218 0.16 -19.15 19.18
C ALA A 218 -0.64 -17.87 19.51
N ASP A 219 0.00 -16.70 19.40
CA ASP A 219 -0.59 -15.41 19.78
C ASP A 219 -0.98 -14.50 18.60
N GLY A 220 -1.02 -15.03 17.37
CA GLY A 220 -1.37 -14.33 16.12
C GLY A 220 -0.17 -13.78 15.35
N PRO A 221 -0.42 -13.05 14.25
CA PRO A 221 0.61 -12.64 13.30
C PRO A 221 1.64 -11.69 13.91
N GLU A 222 2.92 -11.93 13.60
CA GLU A 222 4.05 -11.13 14.04
C GLU A 222 5.02 -10.86 12.90
N LEU A 223 5.64 -9.69 12.89
CA LEU A 223 6.67 -9.30 11.93
C LEU A 223 8.05 -9.65 12.49
N VAL A 224 8.82 -10.44 11.77
CA VAL A 224 10.20 -10.85 12.14
C VAL A 224 11.18 -10.01 11.33
N LEU A 225 12.02 -9.26 12.02
CA LEU A 225 12.93 -8.26 11.46
C LEU A 225 14.30 -8.33 12.14
N ALA A 226 15.28 -7.58 11.64
CA ALA A 226 16.51 -7.28 12.35
C ALA A 226 16.46 -5.93 13.04
N ASP A 227 17.28 -5.74 14.05
CA ASP A 227 17.58 -4.42 14.60
C ASP A 227 18.35 -3.54 13.58
N ALA A 228 18.54 -2.26 13.90
CA ALA A 228 19.15 -1.31 12.97
C ALA A 228 20.60 -1.66 12.59
N GLN A 229 21.32 -2.40 13.41
CA GLN A 229 22.70 -2.87 13.18
C GLN A 229 22.73 -4.18 12.40
N PHE A 230 21.58 -4.84 12.27
CA PHE A 230 21.45 -6.20 11.75
C PHE A 230 22.19 -7.25 12.59
N ASP A 231 22.21 -7.04 13.90
CA ASP A 231 22.91 -7.94 14.84
C ASP A 231 21.96 -8.96 15.44
N LYS A 232 20.74 -8.52 15.82
CA LYS A 232 19.76 -9.36 16.52
C LYS A 232 18.41 -9.36 15.80
N ILE A 233 17.71 -10.48 15.94
CA ILE A 233 16.34 -10.62 15.44
C ILE A 233 15.38 -9.99 16.44
N VAL A 234 14.45 -9.24 15.89
CA VAL A 234 13.39 -8.55 16.61
C VAL A 234 12.04 -9.03 16.09
N VAL A 235 11.14 -9.33 16.99
CA VAL A 235 9.74 -9.61 16.67
C VAL A 235 8.90 -8.38 17.00
N VAL A 236 8.02 -8.00 16.08
CA VAL A 236 7.14 -6.84 16.23
C VAL A 236 5.69 -7.28 16.06
N ARG A 237 4.87 -6.95 17.06
CA ARG A 237 3.43 -7.19 17.05
C ARG A 237 2.67 -5.87 16.97
N LEU A 238 1.61 -5.83 16.17
CA LEU A 238 0.64 -4.74 16.23
C LEU A 238 -0.38 -5.05 17.33
N SER A 239 -0.53 -4.14 18.29
CA SER A 239 -1.48 -4.30 19.39
C SER A 239 -2.10 -2.96 19.76
N ARG A 240 -3.42 -2.87 19.67
CA ARG A 240 -4.18 -1.66 20.01
C ARG A 240 -3.66 -0.39 19.33
N GLY A 241 -3.29 -0.53 18.04
CA GLY A 241 -2.77 0.57 17.23
C GLY A 241 -1.32 0.96 17.50
N ASN A 242 -0.58 0.18 18.30
CA ASN A 242 0.83 0.41 18.60
C ASN A 242 1.69 -0.79 18.19
N LEU A 243 2.93 -0.55 17.78
CA LEU A 243 3.90 -1.60 17.53
C LEU A 243 4.68 -1.91 18.81
N VAL A 244 4.59 -3.16 19.23
CA VAL A 244 5.30 -3.69 20.39
C VAL A 244 6.49 -4.49 19.90
N ARG A 245 7.69 -4.02 20.20
CA ARG A 245 8.96 -4.67 19.87
C ARG A 245 9.36 -5.63 20.98
N THR A 246 9.82 -6.84 20.59
CA THR A 246 10.43 -7.84 21.47
C THR A 246 11.77 -8.28 20.87
N ASP A 247 12.85 -8.08 21.62
CA ASP A 247 14.17 -8.57 21.24
C ASP A 247 14.28 -10.06 21.58
N THR A 248 14.54 -10.89 20.57
CA THR A 248 14.58 -12.35 20.76
C THR A 248 15.88 -12.84 21.39
N GLY A 249 16.95 -12.05 21.35
CA GLY A 249 18.30 -12.47 21.72
C GLY A 249 18.99 -13.31 20.64
N VAL A 250 18.28 -13.74 19.59
CA VAL A 250 18.83 -14.56 18.50
C VAL A 250 19.61 -13.67 17.52
N ASP A 251 20.75 -14.17 17.04
CA ASP A 251 21.56 -13.45 16.06
C ASP A 251 20.87 -13.38 14.71
N ALA A 252 20.97 -12.22 14.01
CA ALA A 252 20.36 -11.98 12.71
C ALA A 252 21.15 -12.69 11.59
N THR A 253 21.15 -14.01 11.63
CA THR A 253 21.72 -14.91 10.62
C THR A 253 20.60 -15.62 9.85
N PRO A 254 20.86 -16.18 8.64
CA PRO A 254 19.85 -16.96 7.93
C PRO A 254 19.23 -18.08 8.76
N ALA A 255 20.06 -18.82 9.51
CA ALA A 255 19.59 -19.88 10.41
C ALA A 255 18.75 -19.32 11.58
N GLY A 256 19.14 -18.17 12.14
CA GLY A 256 18.39 -17.50 13.18
C GLY A 256 17.01 -17.05 12.69
N PHE A 257 16.94 -16.45 11.49
CA PHE A 257 15.64 -16.07 10.89
C PHE A 257 14.77 -17.29 10.63
N SER A 258 15.30 -18.39 10.07
CA SER A 258 14.52 -19.63 9.88
C SER A 258 13.95 -20.13 11.21
N ALA A 259 14.76 -20.25 12.25
CA ALA A 259 14.31 -20.72 13.56
C ALA A 259 13.20 -19.83 14.14
N VAL A 260 13.39 -18.51 14.11
CA VAL A 260 12.39 -17.58 14.64
C VAL A 260 11.10 -17.60 13.81
N LEU A 261 11.17 -17.68 12.47
CA LEU A 261 10.00 -17.78 11.60
C LEU A 261 9.21 -19.07 11.80
N GLU A 262 9.87 -20.16 12.15
CA GLU A 262 9.27 -21.48 12.45
C GLU A 262 8.76 -21.60 13.88
N CYS A 263 8.75 -20.51 14.68
CA CYS A 263 8.34 -20.48 16.08
C CYS A 263 9.15 -21.40 17.01
N ALA A 264 10.42 -21.66 16.65
CA ALA A 264 11.33 -22.54 17.40
C ALA A 264 12.09 -21.80 18.52
#